data_c007cbdb4aa7774d316a489b189742f0
#
_entry.id   c007cbdb4aa7774d316a489b189742f0
#
_cell.length_a   1.000
_cell.length_b   1.000
_cell.length_c   1.000
_cell.angle_alpha   90.00
_cell.angle_beta   90.00
_cell.angle_gamma   90.00
#
_symmetry.space_group_name_H-M   'P 1'
#
loop_
_entity.id
_entity.type
_entity.pdbx_description
1 polymer ?
#
loop_
_entity_poly.entity_id
_entity_poly.type
_entity_poly.pdbx_seq_one_letter_code
_entity_poly.pdbx_strand_id
1 'polypeptide(L)'
;WENRIKQKEINLNQKDAALDRQVKENEAIKDNLNKQIEVVNTKRTELEKHQEEHIRRLEKVAGLTADEAKNQLIESLRQEANTKALVIQQEILEEAKQKANKEARKIVIQTIQRTAAEQTIENTVNVFNLESDEIKGQIIGREGRNIRTIEAATGVDLIVDDTPEAILLSCYDPLRRELARLSLQRLVSDGRIHPARIEEVVERTRRQLDDQVMEIGERTIIELGIHGLHKELVRIVGRMRFRSSYGQNLLMHSREVANLCATMAAELGLNVKLAKRAGLLHDIGKVPDEESELSHALLGAKWAEKYGENPAVVNAIGAHHDEMEMQYVISPIVQSCDAISGARPGARREDRKSVV
;
A
#
# COMPACT_ATOMS: atom_id res chain seq x y z
N TRP A 1 -76.77 6.75 -67.78
CA TRP A 1 -76.65 7.63 -66.60
C TRP A 1 -77.74 7.30 -65.55
N GLU A 2 -78.99 7.14 -65.91
CA GLU A 2 -80.11 6.83 -65.01
C GLU A 2 -79.90 5.53 -64.18
N ASN A 3 -79.47 4.44 -64.82
CA ASN A 3 -79.22 3.19 -64.07
C ASN A 3 -78.12 3.31 -63.02
N ARG A 4 -77.13 4.17 -63.20
CA ARG A 4 -76.02 4.41 -62.32
C ARG A 4 -76.41 5.26 -61.09
N ILE A 5 -77.37 6.14 -61.27
CA ILE A 5 -77.95 6.96 -60.20
C ILE A 5 -78.86 6.09 -59.34
N LYS A 6 -79.77 5.27 -59.92
CA LYS A 6 -80.60 4.30 -59.20
C LYS A 6 -79.79 3.33 -58.35
N GLN A 7 -78.68 2.84 -58.88
CA GLN A 7 -77.82 1.92 -58.13
C GLN A 7 -77.14 2.63 -56.94
N LYS A 8 -76.79 3.89 -57.08
CA LYS A 8 -76.19 4.68 -55.95
C LYS A 8 -77.25 5.04 -54.93
N GLU A 9 -78.52 5.30 -55.28
CA GLU A 9 -79.57 5.50 -54.31
C GLU A 9 -79.91 4.24 -53.52
N ILE A 10 -79.95 3.07 -54.15
CA ILE A 10 -80.14 1.78 -53.43
C ILE A 10 -79.03 1.57 -52.45
N ASN A 11 -77.75 1.77 -52.82
CA ASN A 11 -76.58 1.61 -51.94
C ASN A 11 -76.60 2.66 -50.80
N LEU A 12 -77.07 3.88 -51.05
CA LEU A 12 -77.14 4.89 -50.00
C LEU A 12 -78.24 4.53 -48.97
N ASN A 13 -79.39 4.11 -49.42
CA ASN A 13 -80.50 3.66 -48.55
C ASN A 13 -80.13 2.43 -47.71
N GLN A 14 -79.33 1.51 -48.27
CA GLN A 14 -78.81 0.38 -47.53
C GLN A 14 -77.80 0.77 -46.45
N LYS A 15 -76.93 1.77 -46.73
CA LYS A 15 -76.00 2.31 -45.74
C LYS A 15 -76.69 3.10 -44.63
N ASP A 16 -77.74 3.91 -44.98
CA ASP A 16 -78.55 4.65 -44.01
C ASP A 16 -79.23 3.66 -43.04
N ALA A 17 -79.88 2.62 -43.59
CA ALA A 17 -80.53 1.61 -42.77
C ALA A 17 -79.54 0.81 -41.83
N ALA A 18 -78.30 0.62 -42.31
CA ALA A 18 -77.24 0.02 -41.51
C ALA A 18 -76.77 0.94 -40.42
N LEU A 19 -76.61 2.24 -40.72
CA LEU A 19 -76.26 3.28 -39.76
C LEU A 19 -77.32 3.46 -38.65
N ASP A 20 -78.58 3.50 -39.07
CA ASP A 20 -79.68 3.54 -38.07
C ASP A 20 -79.73 2.37 -37.11
N ARG A 21 -79.40 1.16 -37.59
CA ARG A 21 -79.24 -0.03 -36.73
C ARG A 21 -78.08 0.13 -35.77
N GLN A 22 -76.91 0.57 -36.23
CA GLN A 22 -75.75 0.81 -35.38
C GLN A 22 -76.00 1.89 -34.30
N VAL A 23 -76.70 2.97 -34.68
CA VAL A 23 -77.08 4.01 -33.71
C VAL A 23 -77.95 3.44 -32.60
N LYS A 24 -79.00 2.66 -32.95
CA LYS A 24 -79.89 2.00 -31.94
C LYS A 24 -79.16 0.98 -31.08
N GLU A 25 -78.21 0.18 -31.65
CA GLU A 25 -77.40 -0.72 -30.90
C GLU A 25 -76.45 0.01 -29.93
N ASN A 26 -75.80 1.10 -30.37
CA ASN A 26 -74.95 1.92 -29.53
C ASN A 26 -75.73 2.63 -28.41
N GLU A 27 -76.94 3.08 -28.66
CA GLU A 27 -77.79 3.65 -27.61
C GLU A 27 -78.15 2.57 -26.57
N ALA A 28 -78.52 1.36 -26.98
CA ALA A 28 -78.82 0.28 -26.07
C ALA A 28 -77.58 -0.16 -25.25
N ILE A 29 -76.40 -0.18 -25.86
CA ILE A 29 -75.14 -0.45 -25.14
C ILE A 29 -74.85 0.65 -24.13
N LYS A 30 -75.04 1.92 -24.54
CA LYS A 30 -74.82 3.06 -23.63
C LYS A 30 -75.74 3.04 -22.42
N ASP A 31 -77.01 2.71 -22.61
CA ASP A 31 -77.97 2.59 -21.52
C ASP A 31 -77.66 1.42 -20.59
N ASN A 32 -77.20 0.28 -21.14
CA ASN A 32 -76.72 -0.85 -20.33
C ASN A 32 -75.46 -0.48 -19.54
N LEU A 33 -74.52 0.21 -20.19
CA LEU A 33 -73.29 0.68 -19.54
C LEU A 33 -73.58 1.63 -18.38
N ASN A 34 -74.49 2.58 -18.59
CA ASN A 34 -74.93 3.53 -17.56
C ASN A 34 -75.54 2.80 -16.35
N LYS A 35 -76.40 1.78 -16.56
CA LYS A 35 -76.95 0.94 -15.48
C LYS A 35 -75.87 0.18 -14.75
N GLN A 36 -74.86 -0.38 -15.45
CA GLN A 36 -73.74 -1.05 -14.81
C GLN A 36 -72.88 -0.09 -14.00
N ILE A 37 -72.59 1.11 -14.47
CA ILE A 37 -71.89 2.14 -13.71
C ILE A 37 -72.61 2.50 -12.43
N GLU A 38 -73.93 2.65 -12.48
CA GLU A 38 -74.73 2.93 -11.28
C GLU A 38 -74.70 1.80 -10.25
N VAL A 39 -74.74 0.54 -10.68
CA VAL A 39 -74.62 -0.63 -9.84
C VAL A 39 -73.22 -0.73 -9.20
N VAL A 40 -72.16 -0.44 -9.99
CA VAL A 40 -70.76 -0.42 -9.49
C VAL A 40 -70.57 0.67 -8.47
N ASN A 41 -71.11 1.87 -8.73
CA ASN A 41 -70.99 2.98 -7.78
C ASN A 41 -71.76 2.70 -6.47
N THR A 42 -72.95 2.10 -6.53
CA THR A 42 -73.69 1.69 -5.33
C THR A 42 -72.92 0.64 -4.52
N LYS A 43 -72.42 -0.40 -5.16
CA LYS A 43 -71.60 -1.43 -4.51
C LYS A 43 -70.30 -0.85 -3.90
N ARG A 44 -69.68 0.14 -4.59
CA ARG A 44 -68.50 0.80 -4.05
C ARG A 44 -68.81 1.57 -2.76
N THR A 45 -69.91 2.35 -2.74
CA THR A 45 -70.29 3.07 -1.52
C THR A 45 -70.72 2.16 -0.36
N GLU A 46 -71.31 1.02 -0.64
CA GLU A 46 -71.63 0.00 0.36
C GLU A 46 -70.34 -0.64 0.94
N LEU A 47 -69.38 -0.93 0.07
CA LEU A 47 -68.08 -1.50 0.47
C LEU A 47 -67.27 -0.54 1.33
N GLU A 48 -67.28 0.74 0.98
CA GLU A 48 -66.63 1.79 1.78
C GLU A 48 -67.24 1.89 3.19
N LYS A 49 -68.59 1.83 3.31
CA LYS A 49 -69.28 1.80 4.61
C LYS A 49 -68.95 0.57 5.44
N HIS A 50 -68.92 -0.60 4.84
CA HIS A 50 -68.54 -1.81 5.51
C HIS A 50 -67.07 -1.81 5.97
N GLN A 51 -66.15 -1.24 5.18
CA GLN A 51 -64.77 -1.05 5.59
C GLN A 51 -64.66 -0.11 6.80
N GLU A 52 -65.36 1.02 6.81
CA GLU A 52 -65.36 1.94 7.96
C GLU A 52 -65.93 1.27 9.24
N GLU A 53 -67.02 0.50 9.13
CA GLU A 53 -67.57 -0.23 10.27
C GLU A 53 -66.61 -1.30 10.79
N HIS A 54 -65.90 -1.97 9.90
CA HIS A 54 -64.89 -2.97 10.27
C HIS A 54 -63.71 -2.33 11.00
N ILE A 55 -63.22 -1.19 10.50
CA ILE A 55 -62.14 -0.42 11.13
C ILE A 55 -62.59 0.02 12.53
N ARG A 56 -63.81 0.61 12.71
CA ARG A 56 -64.30 1.03 14.00
C ARG A 56 -64.47 -0.14 15.01
N ARG A 57 -64.83 -1.34 14.54
CA ARG A 57 -64.89 -2.54 15.40
C ARG A 57 -63.49 -2.98 15.82
N LEU A 58 -62.50 -2.94 14.91
CA LEU A 58 -61.10 -3.27 15.21
C LEU A 58 -60.49 -2.27 16.18
N GLU A 59 -60.70 -0.98 16.00
CA GLU A 59 -60.25 0.09 16.90
C GLU A 59 -60.78 -0.12 18.32
N LYS A 60 -62.09 -0.49 18.46
CA LYS A 60 -62.71 -0.76 19.77
C LYS A 60 -62.13 -2.00 20.46
N VAL A 61 -61.74 -3.01 19.72
CA VAL A 61 -61.15 -4.25 20.25
C VAL A 61 -59.64 -4.06 20.55
N ALA A 62 -58.93 -3.35 19.71
CA ALA A 62 -57.49 -3.12 19.85
C ALA A 62 -57.15 -2.02 20.87
N GLY A 63 -58.06 -1.12 21.19
CA GLY A 63 -57.80 0.04 22.05
C GLY A 63 -56.90 1.10 21.41
N LEU A 64 -56.71 0.99 20.10
CA LEU A 64 -55.85 1.88 19.29
C LEU A 64 -56.63 2.36 18.08
N THR A 65 -56.38 3.60 17.65
CA THR A 65 -56.91 4.10 16.37
C THR A 65 -56.20 3.41 15.20
N ALA A 66 -56.83 3.35 14.05
CA ALA A 66 -56.23 2.77 12.83
C ALA A 66 -54.92 3.44 12.47
N ASP A 67 -54.80 4.76 12.67
CA ASP A 67 -53.57 5.53 12.40
C ASP A 67 -52.49 5.23 13.43
N GLU A 68 -52.80 5.04 14.71
CA GLU A 68 -51.82 4.65 15.72
C GLU A 68 -51.30 3.23 15.48
N ALA A 69 -52.19 2.27 15.18
CA ALA A 69 -51.79 0.91 14.83
C ALA A 69 -50.89 0.87 13.58
N LYS A 70 -51.22 1.67 12.56
CA LYS A 70 -50.42 1.82 11.35
C LYS A 70 -49.02 2.40 11.65
N ASN A 71 -48.96 3.44 12.49
CA ASN A 71 -47.70 4.07 12.85
C ASN A 71 -46.82 3.14 13.70
N GLN A 72 -47.40 2.41 14.64
CA GLN A 72 -46.67 1.38 15.41
C GLN A 72 -46.12 0.27 14.52
N LEU A 73 -46.94 -0.21 13.57
CA LEU A 73 -46.48 -1.24 12.62
C LEU A 73 -45.34 -0.72 11.70
N ILE A 74 -45.47 0.51 11.19
CA ILE A 74 -44.43 1.14 10.39
C ILE A 74 -43.15 1.28 11.18
N GLU A 75 -43.21 1.74 12.43
CA GLU A 75 -42.03 1.90 13.28
C GLU A 75 -41.38 0.55 13.63
N SER A 76 -42.19 -0.47 13.94
CA SER A 76 -41.69 -1.83 14.17
C SER A 76 -41.01 -2.41 12.94
N LEU A 77 -41.63 -2.29 11.75
CA LEU A 77 -41.06 -2.75 10.49
C LEU A 77 -39.78 -1.97 10.12
N ARG A 78 -39.72 -0.66 10.41
CA ARG A 78 -38.57 0.16 10.20
C ARG A 78 -37.40 -0.25 11.10
N GLN A 79 -37.67 -0.54 12.37
CA GLN A 79 -36.65 -1.04 13.30
C GLN A 79 -36.12 -2.43 12.87
N GLU A 80 -37.02 -3.34 12.49
CA GLU A 80 -36.63 -4.65 11.98
C GLU A 80 -35.80 -4.55 10.69
N ALA A 81 -36.24 -3.70 9.76
CA ALA A 81 -35.51 -3.48 8.51
C ALA A 81 -34.13 -2.87 8.76
N ASN A 82 -34.01 -1.90 9.68
CA ASN A 82 -32.75 -1.31 10.07
C ASN A 82 -31.79 -2.35 10.70
N THR A 83 -32.32 -3.18 11.59
CA THR A 83 -31.54 -4.25 12.23
C THR A 83 -31.05 -5.26 11.21
N LYS A 84 -31.89 -5.71 10.28
CA LYS A 84 -31.50 -6.61 9.18
C LYS A 84 -30.48 -5.96 8.25
N ALA A 85 -30.67 -4.68 7.92
CA ALA A 85 -29.74 -3.95 7.08
C ALA A 85 -28.33 -3.83 7.72
N LEU A 86 -28.26 -3.57 9.02
CA LEU A 86 -26.99 -3.52 9.76
C LEU A 86 -26.27 -4.88 9.77
N VAL A 87 -27.00 -5.98 9.98
CA VAL A 87 -26.42 -7.33 9.93
C VAL A 87 -25.85 -7.62 8.53
N ILE A 88 -26.65 -7.38 7.48
CA ILE A 88 -26.20 -7.59 6.09
C ILE A 88 -24.99 -6.71 5.77
N GLN A 89 -24.99 -5.45 6.19
CA GLN A 89 -23.86 -4.54 6.00
C GLN A 89 -22.60 -5.06 6.69
N GLN A 90 -22.73 -5.59 7.90
CA GLN A 90 -21.61 -6.14 8.64
C GLN A 90 -21.06 -7.41 8.00
N GLU A 91 -21.93 -8.30 7.52
CA GLU A 91 -21.52 -9.50 6.77
C GLU A 91 -20.79 -9.14 5.48
N ILE A 92 -21.30 -8.18 4.71
CA ILE A 92 -20.65 -7.70 3.48
C ILE A 92 -19.27 -7.11 3.77
N LEU A 93 -19.13 -6.30 4.84
CA LEU A 93 -17.86 -5.71 5.24
C LEU A 93 -16.84 -6.76 5.68
N GLU A 94 -17.28 -7.75 6.45
CA GLU A 94 -16.42 -8.86 6.88
C GLU A 94 -15.97 -9.71 5.68
N GLU A 95 -16.90 -10.06 4.79
CA GLU A 95 -16.57 -10.81 3.56
C GLU A 95 -15.61 -10.02 2.66
N ALA A 96 -15.85 -8.71 2.50
CA ALA A 96 -14.99 -7.82 1.74
C ALA A 96 -13.57 -7.73 2.34
N LYS A 97 -13.45 -7.61 3.67
CA LYS A 97 -12.15 -7.61 4.36
C LYS A 97 -11.40 -8.93 4.18
N GLN A 98 -12.09 -10.07 4.33
CA GLN A 98 -11.48 -11.38 4.14
C GLN A 98 -11.00 -11.59 2.71
N LYS A 99 -11.83 -11.21 1.72
CA LYS A 99 -11.44 -11.27 0.29
C LYS A 99 -10.26 -10.35 -0.01
N ALA A 100 -10.30 -9.10 0.48
CA ALA A 100 -9.23 -8.13 0.29
C ALA A 100 -7.90 -8.62 0.89
N ASN A 101 -7.91 -9.16 2.11
CA ASN A 101 -6.72 -9.71 2.75
C ASN A 101 -6.16 -10.94 2.00
N LYS A 102 -7.04 -11.81 1.51
CA LYS A 102 -6.63 -13.00 0.73
C LYS A 102 -6.03 -12.60 -0.61
N GLU A 103 -6.63 -11.64 -1.29
CA GLU A 103 -6.15 -11.14 -2.58
C GLU A 103 -4.84 -10.36 -2.41
N ALA A 104 -4.75 -9.49 -1.40
CA ALA A 104 -3.52 -8.76 -1.07
C ALA A 104 -2.37 -9.73 -0.76
N ARG A 105 -2.61 -10.76 0.05
CA ARG A 105 -1.61 -11.79 0.35
C ARG A 105 -1.16 -12.54 -0.91
N LYS A 106 -2.09 -12.86 -1.80
CA LYS A 106 -1.78 -13.52 -3.09
C LYS A 106 -0.93 -12.62 -3.99
N ILE A 107 -1.30 -11.33 -4.11
CA ILE A 107 -0.55 -10.33 -4.88
C ILE A 107 0.87 -10.17 -4.31
N VAL A 108 1.01 -10.06 -2.98
CA VAL A 108 2.32 -9.96 -2.32
C VAL A 108 3.19 -11.19 -2.62
N ILE A 109 2.65 -12.41 -2.47
CA ILE A 109 3.40 -13.64 -2.77
C ILE A 109 3.81 -13.68 -4.24
N GLN A 110 2.91 -13.36 -5.18
CA GLN A 110 3.22 -13.34 -6.60
C GLN A 110 4.25 -12.26 -6.95
N THR A 111 4.18 -11.10 -6.30
CA THR A 111 5.15 -10.01 -6.48
C THR A 111 6.51 -10.44 -5.95
N ILE A 112 6.59 -11.03 -4.75
CA ILE A 112 7.83 -11.56 -4.19
C ILE A 112 8.45 -12.60 -5.14
N GLN A 113 7.66 -13.56 -5.63
CA GLN A 113 8.16 -14.60 -6.54
C GLN A 113 8.70 -14.04 -7.86
N ARG A 114 8.09 -12.96 -8.37
CA ARG A 114 8.50 -12.33 -9.64
C ARG A 114 9.66 -11.37 -9.48
N THR A 115 9.69 -10.58 -8.41
CA THR A 115 10.65 -9.49 -8.21
C THR A 115 11.81 -9.84 -7.29
N ALA A 116 11.73 -10.93 -6.53
CA ALA A 116 12.78 -11.29 -5.57
C ALA A 116 14.15 -11.48 -6.23
N ALA A 117 14.20 -12.13 -7.39
CA ALA A 117 15.44 -12.33 -8.12
C ALA A 117 16.00 -10.99 -8.65
N GLU A 118 15.16 -10.15 -9.26
CA GLU A 118 15.55 -8.81 -9.77
C GLU A 118 15.99 -7.90 -8.61
N GLN A 119 15.26 -7.90 -7.50
CA GLN A 119 15.57 -7.08 -6.33
C GLN A 119 16.86 -7.55 -5.65
N THR A 120 17.11 -8.84 -5.59
CA THR A 120 18.37 -9.41 -5.05
C THR A 120 19.53 -9.00 -5.92
N ILE A 121 19.41 -9.07 -7.25
CA ILE A 121 20.45 -8.64 -8.20
C ILE A 121 20.69 -7.13 -8.04
N GLU A 122 19.66 -6.29 -8.01
CA GLU A 122 19.80 -4.83 -7.85
C GLU A 122 20.48 -4.44 -6.53
N ASN A 123 20.25 -5.19 -5.46
CA ASN A 123 20.83 -4.91 -4.14
C ASN A 123 22.21 -5.52 -3.91
N THR A 124 22.58 -6.57 -4.63
CA THR A 124 23.83 -7.31 -4.41
C THR A 124 24.88 -7.13 -5.51
N VAL A 125 24.51 -6.59 -6.67
CA VAL A 125 25.38 -6.44 -7.83
C VAL A 125 25.50 -4.97 -8.24
N ASN A 126 26.73 -4.50 -8.46
CA ASN A 126 27.03 -3.20 -9.07
C ASN A 126 27.79 -3.41 -10.37
N VAL A 127 27.42 -2.66 -11.41
CA VAL A 127 28.15 -2.63 -12.67
C VAL A 127 29.30 -1.62 -12.56
N PHE A 128 30.52 -2.07 -12.86
CA PHE A 128 31.71 -1.22 -13.00
C PHE A 128 32.02 -1.07 -14.49
N ASN A 129 31.81 0.13 -15.05
CA ASN A 129 32.05 0.42 -16.43
C ASN A 129 33.55 0.71 -16.66
N LEU A 130 34.08 0.20 -17.75
CA LEU A 130 35.48 0.36 -18.20
C LEU A 130 35.51 1.20 -19.49
N GLU A 131 36.62 1.85 -19.75
CA GLU A 131 36.82 2.64 -20.96
C GLU A 131 37.17 1.75 -22.19
N SER A 132 37.67 0.55 -21.94
CA SER A 132 37.99 -0.43 -22.99
C SER A 132 38.10 -1.86 -22.45
N ASP A 133 37.94 -2.85 -23.33
CA ASP A 133 38.15 -4.26 -23.00
C ASP A 133 39.64 -4.62 -22.74
N GLU A 134 40.58 -3.79 -23.16
CA GLU A 134 41.99 -3.98 -22.80
C GLU A 134 42.21 -3.85 -21.29
N ILE A 135 41.53 -2.91 -20.66
CA ILE A 135 41.56 -2.72 -19.20
C ILE A 135 40.94 -3.95 -18.49
N LYS A 136 39.88 -4.53 -19.06
CA LYS A 136 39.28 -5.77 -18.59
C LYS A 136 40.27 -6.91 -18.52
N GLY A 137 41.06 -7.08 -19.58
CA GLY A 137 42.15 -8.03 -19.64
C GLY A 137 43.24 -7.78 -18.58
N GLN A 138 43.59 -6.52 -18.31
CA GLN A 138 44.56 -6.16 -17.26
C GLN A 138 44.01 -6.46 -15.85
N ILE A 139 42.71 -6.22 -15.59
CA ILE A 139 42.06 -6.53 -14.33
C ILE A 139 42.05 -8.05 -14.10
N ILE A 140 41.78 -8.85 -15.13
CA ILE A 140 41.85 -10.31 -15.03
C ILE A 140 43.29 -10.74 -14.74
N GLY A 141 44.26 -10.21 -15.50
CA GLY A 141 45.68 -10.57 -15.42
C GLY A 141 45.96 -11.98 -15.94
N ARG A 142 47.27 -12.34 -16.00
CA ARG A 142 47.69 -13.66 -16.45
C ARG A 142 47.09 -14.75 -15.55
N GLU A 143 46.40 -15.71 -16.14
CA GLU A 143 45.77 -16.84 -15.44
C GLU A 143 44.78 -16.40 -14.35
N GLY A 144 44.19 -15.21 -14.45
CA GLY A 144 43.24 -14.67 -13.47
C GLY A 144 43.91 -14.23 -12.16
N ARG A 145 45.20 -13.98 -12.13
CA ARG A 145 45.95 -13.65 -10.90
C ARG A 145 45.49 -12.36 -10.26
N ASN A 146 45.25 -11.30 -11.03
CA ASN A 146 44.88 -10.00 -10.50
C ASN A 146 43.43 -10.01 -9.98
N ILE A 147 42.50 -10.60 -10.72
CA ILE A 147 41.09 -10.72 -10.28
C ILE A 147 40.98 -11.48 -8.96
N ARG A 148 41.66 -12.62 -8.84
CA ARG A 148 41.67 -13.39 -7.56
C ARG A 148 42.25 -12.59 -6.39
N THR A 149 43.26 -11.75 -6.64
CA THR A 149 43.83 -10.88 -5.61
C THR A 149 42.84 -9.80 -5.17
N ILE A 150 42.09 -9.20 -6.12
CA ILE A 150 41.07 -8.20 -5.81
C ILE A 150 39.92 -8.84 -4.99
N GLU A 151 39.44 -10.02 -5.41
CA GLU A 151 38.38 -10.77 -4.71
C GLU A 151 38.83 -11.13 -3.30
N ALA A 152 40.02 -11.66 -3.12
CA ALA A 152 40.59 -12.02 -1.81
C ALA A 152 40.77 -10.78 -0.90
N ALA A 153 41.21 -9.65 -1.44
CA ALA A 153 41.46 -8.43 -0.66
C ALA A 153 40.18 -7.67 -0.29
N THR A 154 39.14 -7.71 -1.14
CA THR A 154 37.90 -6.97 -0.94
C THR A 154 36.76 -7.81 -0.37
N GLY A 155 36.79 -9.14 -0.61
CA GLY A 155 35.67 -10.05 -0.31
C GLY A 155 34.45 -9.84 -1.23
N VAL A 156 34.71 -9.40 -2.49
CA VAL A 156 33.70 -9.15 -3.50
C VAL A 156 34.01 -10.01 -4.71
N ASP A 157 33.01 -10.74 -5.21
CA ASP A 157 33.15 -11.53 -6.43
C ASP A 157 33.08 -10.62 -7.66
N LEU A 158 34.04 -10.77 -8.56
CA LEU A 158 34.10 -10.05 -9.82
C LEU A 158 33.67 -10.95 -10.98
N ILE A 159 32.44 -10.73 -11.45
CA ILE A 159 31.87 -11.50 -12.55
C ILE A 159 32.25 -10.83 -13.87
N VAL A 160 33.04 -11.54 -14.67
CA VAL A 160 33.48 -11.11 -15.99
C VAL A 160 32.77 -11.98 -17.02
N ASP A 161 31.81 -11.40 -17.71
CA ASP A 161 31.05 -12.01 -18.78
C ASP A 161 31.36 -11.37 -20.14
N ASP A 162 30.59 -11.75 -21.16
CA ASP A 162 30.75 -11.23 -22.52
C ASP A 162 30.22 -9.78 -22.71
N THR A 163 29.70 -9.15 -21.64
CA THR A 163 29.26 -7.76 -21.70
C THR A 163 30.46 -6.83 -21.98
N PRO A 164 30.46 -6.08 -23.09
CA PRO A 164 31.58 -5.21 -23.40
C PRO A 164 31.76 -4.12 -22.35
N GLU A 165 33.02 -3.79 -22.05
CA GLU A 165 33.42 -2.64 -21.21
C GLU A 165 32.78 -2.62 -19.82
N ALA A 166 32.44 -3.79 -19.26
CA ALA A 166 31.81 -3.89 -17.93
C ALA A 166 32.33 -5.08 -17.12
N ILE A 167 32.39 -4.91 -15.81
CA ILE A 167 32.59 -5.97 -14.80
C ILE A 167 31.50 -5.84 -13.76
N LEU A 168 30.89 -6.95 -13.38
CA LEU A 168 29.90 -6.97 -12.32
C LEU A 168 30.57 -7.23 -10.97
N LEU A 169 30.26 -6.41 -9.97
CA LEU A 169 30.73 -6.55 -8.59
C LEU A 169 29.61 -7.16 -7.76
N SER A 170 29.77 -8.37 -7.28
CA SER A 170 28.76 -9.10 -6.52
C SER A 170 29.21 -9.32 -5.06
N CYS A 171 28.42 -8.82 -4.11
CA CYS A 171 28.59 -9.03 -2.69
C CYS A 171 27.34 -8.60 -1.93
N TYR A 172 26.99 -9.29 -0.85
CA TYR A 172 25.90 -8.89 0.02
C TYR A 172 26.15 -7.53 0.70
N ASP A 173 27.38 -7.29 1.19
CA ASP A 173 27.73 -6.03 1.86
C ASP A 173 27.98 -4.88 0.85
N PRO A 174 27.11 -3.84 0.84
CA PRO A 174 27.30 -2.70 -0.07
C PRO A 174 28.60 -1.92 0.20
N LEU A 175 29.10 -1.91 1.43
CA LEU A 175 30.33 -1.21 1.77
C LEU A 175 31.55 -1.90 1.13
N ARG A 176 31.57 -3.26 1.13
CA ARG A 176 32.60 -4.02 0.41
C ARG A 176 32.54 -3.78 -1.11
N ARG A 177 31.31 -3.72 -1.69
CA ARG A 177 31.15 -3.38 -3.11
C ARG A 177 31.68 -1.99 -3.43
N GLU A 178 31.43 -1.01 -2.57
CA GLU A 178 31.98 0.35 -2.73
C GLU A 178 33.50 0.37 -2.59
N LEU A 179 34.07 -0.41 -1.64
CA LEU A 179 35.51 -0.62 -1.51
C LEU A 179 36.11 -1.17 -2.82
N ALA A 180 35.53 -2.22 -3.38
CA ALA A 180 35.97 -2.82 -4.64
C ALA A 180 35.87 -1.82 -5.80
N ARG A 181 34.73 -1.11 -5.91
CA ARG A 181 34.50 -0.09 -6.94
C ARG A 181 35.56 1.02 -6.91
N LEU A 182 35.80 1.61 -5.74
CA LEU A 182 36.78 2.68 -5.56
C LEU A 182 38.21 2.20 -5.78
N SER A 183 38.52 0.97 -5.37
CA SER A 183 39.83 0.36 -5.58
C SER A 183 40.09 0.11 -7.06
N LEU A 184 39.12 -0.46 -7.79
CA LEU A 184 39.21 -0.64 -9.23
C LEU A 184 39.36 0.69 -9.96
N GLN A 185 38.56 1.71 -9.61
CA GLN A 185 38.67 3.04 -10.21
C GLN A 185 40.10 3.62 -10.07
N ARG A 186 40.72 3.46 -8.91
CA ARG A 186 42.09 3.92 -8.66
C ARG A 186 43.12 3.11 -9.40
N LEU A 187 42.98 1.78 -9.44
CA LEU A 187 43.88 0.89 -10.19
C LEU A 187 43.83 1.17 -11.69
N VAL A 188 42.67 1.39 -12.24
CA VAL A 188 42.48 1.76 -13.65
C VAL A 188 43.11 3.13 -13.93
N SER A 189 42.84 4.14 -13.09
CA SER A 189 43.44 5.48 -13.26
C SER A 189 44.95 5.50 -13.10
N ASP A 190 45.53 4.60 -12.26
CA ASP A 190 46.99 4.49 -12.06
C ASP A 190 47.66 3.64 -13.16
N GLY A 191 46.90 2.82 -13.88
CA GLY A 191 47.39 1.95 -14.95
C GLY A 191 48.29 0.80 -14.49
N ARG A 192 48.56 0.66 -13.21
CA ARG A 192 49.41 -0.39 -12.62
C ARG A 192 48.57 -1.43 -11.87
N ILE A 193 48.20 -2.48 -12.58
CA ILE A 193 47.35 -3.55 -12.03
C ILE A 193 48.18 -4.82 -11.85
N HIS A 194 48.70 -5.02 -10.63
CA HIS A 194 49.41 -6.23 -10.21
C HIS A 194 49.19 -6.51 -8.72
N PRO A 195 49.37 -7.75 -8.22
CA PRO A 195 48.93 -8.16 -6.89
C PRO A 195 49.40 -7.24 -5.76
N ALA A 196 50.66 -6.92 -5.64
CA ALA A 196 51.17 -6.06 -4.57
C ALA A 196 50.56 -4.65 -4.60
N ARG A 197 50.33 -4.10 -5.80
CA ARG A 197 49.66 -2.79 -5.93
C ARG A 197 48.15 -2.86 -5.59
N ILE A 198 47.52 -3.96 -5.94
CA ILE A 198 46.11 -4.21 -5.61
C ILE A 198 45.94 -4.20 -4.09
N GLU A 199 46.74 -4.96 -3.35
CA GLU A 199 46.70 -5.03 -1.88
C GLU A 199 46.92 -3.64 -1.24
N GLU A 200 47.92 -2.91 -1.72
CA GLU A 200 48.20 -1.56 -1.23
C GLU A 200 47.02 -0.59 -1.46
N VAL A 201 46.45 -0.59 -2.68
CA VAL A 201 45.34 0.30 -3.05
C VAL A 201 44.09 -0.06 -2.28
N VAL A 202 43.77 -1.34 -2.13
CA VAL A 202 42.60 -1.81 -1.36
C VAL A 202 42.73 -1.40 0.12
N GLU A 203 43.86 -1.63 0.76
CA GLU A 203 44.09 -1.27 2.15
C GLU A 203 44.01 0.25 2.37
N ARG A 204 44.59 1.05 1.49
CA ARG A 204 44.49 2.51 1.55
C ARG A 204 43.04 2.97 1.36
N THR A 205 42.31 2.37 0.41
CA THR A 205 40.93 2.70 0.13
C THR A 205 40.00 2.31 1.32
N ARG A 206 40.27 1.18 1.94
CA ARG A 206 39.55 0.71 3.15
C ARG A 206 39.64 1.74 4.28
N ARG A 207 40.85 2.22 4.62
CA ARG A 207 41.06 3.24 5.64
C ARG A 207 40.30 4.53 5.33
N GLN A 208 40.38 4.99 4.10
CA GLN A 208 39.67 6.22 3.68
C GLN A 208 38.15 6.07 3.70
N LEU A 209 37.64 4.88 3.38
CA LEU A 209 36.22 4.59 3.44
C LEU A 209 35.73 4.50 4.89
N ASP A 210 36.54 3.92 5.81
CA ASP A 210 36.23 3.90 7.24
C ASP A 210 36.20 5.32 7.83
N ASP A 211 37.16 6.18 7.47
CA ASP A 211 37.16 7.60 7.88
C ASP A 211 35.92 8.32 7.34
N GLN A 212 35.55 8.08 6.09
CA GLN A 212 34.35 8.64 5.45
C GLN A 212 33.06 8.21 6.14
N VAL A 213 32.95 6.94 6.52
CA VAL A 213 31.84 6.40 7.29
C VAL A 213 31.71 7.12 8.63
N MET A 214 32.82 7.34 9.33
CA MET A 214 32.81 8.08 10.60
C MET A 214 32.37 9.54 10.41
N GLU A 215 32.91 10.23 9.40
CA GLU A 215 32.56 11.60 9.08
C GLU A 215 31.06 11.76 8.76
N ILE A 216 30.48 10.85 7.96
CA ILE A 216 29.06 10.84 7.63
C ILE A 216 28.22 10.65 8.90
N GLY A 217 28.60 9.71 9.77
CA GLY A 217 27.91 9.47 11.03
C GLY A 217 27.95 10.71 11.96
N GLU A 218 29.13 11.27 12.17
CA GLU A 218 29.34 12.46 13.01
C GLU A 218 28.54 13.66 12.46
N ARG A 219 28.62 13.92 11.17
CA ARG A 219 27.85 14.98 10.53
C ARG A 219 26.34 14.79 10.69
N THR A 220 25.86 13.55 10.55
CA THR A 220 24.42 13.25 10.70
C THR A 220 23.93 13.53 12.10
N ILE A 221 24.66 13.11 13.15
CA ILE A 221 24.24 13.35 14.54
C ILE A 221 24.31 14.84 14.91
N ILE A 222 25.30 15.58 14.39
CA ILE A 222 25.41 17.04 14.58
C ILE A 222 24.23 17.76 13.92
N GLU A 223 23.92 17.45 12.65
CA GLU A 223 22.79 18.05 11.92
C GLU A 223 21.43 17.79 12.61
N LEU A 224 21.27 16.61 13.20
CA LEU A 224 20.07 16.25 13.95
C LEU A 224 20.04 16.76 15.41
N GLY A 225 21.15 17.29 15.91
CA GLY A 225 21.28 17.74 17.29
C GLY A 225 21.24 16.58 18.31
N ILE A 226 21.71 15.41 17.93
CA ILE A 226 21.80 14.22 18.79
C ILE A 226 23.20 14.17 19.41
N HIS A 227 23.26 14.14 20.74
CA HIS A 227 24.53 14.17 21.48
C HIS A 227 24.72 12.90 22.31
N GLY A 228 26.00 12.55 22.57
CA GLY A 228 26.34 11.43 23.46
C GLY A 228 25.99 10.05 22.88
N LEU A 229 26.05 9.89 21.57
CA LEU A 229 25.94 8.58 20.92
C LEU A 229 27.28 7.84 21.01
N HIS A 230 27.24 6.54 21.34
CA HIS A 230 28.46 5.74 21.38
C HIS A 230 29.14 5.70 20.00
N LYS A 231 30.49 5.73 19.95
CA LYS A 231 31.27 5.78 18.71
C LYS A 231 30.90 4.71 17.70
N GLU A 232 30.65 3.49 18.16
CA GLU A 232 30.23 2.39 17.29
C GLU A 232 28.84 2.62 16.69
N LEU A 233 27.89 3.21 17.43
CA LEU A 233 26.59 3.57 16.87
C LEU A 233 26.72 4.71 15.85
N VAL A 234 27.62 5.66 16.05
CA VAL A 234 27.95 6.70 15.04
C VAL A 234 28.46 6.07 13.76
N ARG A 235 29.36 5.09 13.89
CA ARG A 235 29.89 4.32 12.74
C ARG A 235 28.78 3.57 12.01
N ILE A 236 27.87 2.89 12.72
CA ILE A 236 26.74 2.19 12.14
C ILE A 236 25.82 3.18 11.41
N VAL A 237 25.52 4.35 11.99
CA VAL A 237 24.75 5.41 11.32
C VAL A 237 25.44 5.87 10.03
N GLY A 238 26.74 6.03 10.02
CA GLY A 238 27.49 6.37 8.80
C GLY A 238 27.39 5.30 7.72
N ARG A 239 27.44 4.01 8.08
CA ARG A 239 27.28 2.86 7.17
C ARG A 239 25.89 2.80 6.52
N MET A 240 24.83 3.31 7.18
CA MET A 240 23.49 3.39 6.60
C MET A 240 23.45 4.16 5.28
N ARG A 241 24.43 5.03 5.01
CA ARG A 241 24.58 5.79 3.73
C ARG A 241 24.73 4.86 2.53
N PHE A 242 25.37 3.71 2.73
CA PHE A 242 25.70 2.77 1.66
C PHE A 242 24.64 1.68 1.48
N ARG A 243 23.63 1.63 2.35
CA ARG A 243 22.56 0.63 2.33
C ARG A 243 21.26 1.21 1.76
N SER A 244 20.59 0.43 0.96
CA SER A 244 19.24 0.70 0.50
C SER A 244 18.27 -0.30 1.12
N SER A 245 17.07 0.16 1.45
CA SER A 245 15.97 -0.67 1.91
C SER A 245 14.73 -0.30 1.11
N TYR A 246 14.16 -1.26 0.37
CA TYR A 246 12.99 -1.03 -0.50
C TYR A 246 13.17 0.14 -1.48
N GLY A 247 14.39 0.26 -2.07
CA GLY A 247 14.69 1.34 -3.03
C GLY A 247 14.97 2.71 -2.42
N GLN A 248 14.89 2.86 -1.11
CA GLN A 248 15.17 4.08 -0.36
C GLN A 248 16.55 3.99 0.32
N ASN A 249 17.35 5.07 0.27
CA ASN A 249 18.59 5.13 1.03
C ASN A 249 18.31 5.11 2.53
N LEU A 250 18.91 4.17 3.26
CA LEU A 250 18.60 3.91 4.67
C LEU A 250 18.90 5.10 5.58
N LEU A 251 20.01 5.83 5.35
CA LEU A 251 20.35 7.01 6.13
C LEU A 251 19.35 8.14 5.93
N MET A 252 18.93 8.38 4.68
CA MET A 252 17.95 9.42 4.36
C MET A 252 16.59 9.12 5.00
N HIS A 253 16.14 7.86 4.92
CA HIS A 253 14.94 7.38 5.60
C HIS A 253 15.01 7.60 7.11
N SER A 254 16.07 7.14 7.76
CA SER A 254 16.22 7.26 9.21
C SER A 254 16.30 8.72 9.70
N ARG A 255 16.89 9.62 8.91
CA ARG A 255 16.88 11.07 9.18
C ARG A 255 15.48 11.67 9.09
N GLU A 256 14.70 11.24 8.12
CA GLU A 256 13.31 11.65 7.97
C GLU A 256 12.46 11.16 9.13
N VAL A 257 12.55 9.86 9.47
CA VAL A 257 11.86 9.28 10.63
C VAL A 257 12.25 9.99 11.92
N ALA A 258 13.53 10.30 12.12
CA ALA A 258 13.99 11.06 13.28
C ALA A 258 13.31 12.44 13.41
N ASN A 259 13.17 13.17 12.29
CA ASN A 259 12.51 14.47 12.28
C ASN A 259 11.00 14.35 12.50
N LEU A 260 10.35 13.37 11.89
CA LEU A 260 8.92 13.08 12.10
C LEU A 260 8.64 12.71 13.56
N CYS A 261 9.46 11.84 14.16
CA CYS A 261 9.37 11.49 15.58
C CYS A 261 9.54 12.71 16.49
N ALA A 262 10.47 13.59 16.15
CA ALA A 262 10.68 14.83 16.91
C ALA A 262 9.44 15.73 16.85
N THR A 263 8.86 15.92 15.68
CA THR A 263 7.65 16.73 15.49
C THR A 263 6.46 16.13 16.22
N MET A 264 6.21 14.83 16.05
CA MET A 264 5.10 14.15 16.72
C MET A 264 5.24 14.16 18.24
N ALA A 265 6.45 13.95 18.75
CA ALA A 265 6.72 14.03 20.20
C ALA A 265 6.51 15.45 20.75
N ALA A 266 6.85 16.49 19.99
CA ALA A 266 6.60 17.88 20.38
C ALA A 266 5.10 18.19 20.51
N GLU A 267 4.31 17.78 19.53
CA GLU A 267 2.84 17.96 19.53
C GLU A 267 2.15 17.17 20.67
N LEU A 268 2.70 16.02 21.04
CA LEU A 268 2.18 15.21 22.14
C LEU A 268 2.74 15.60 23.52
N GLY A 269 3.61 16.59 23.62
CA GLY A 269 4.24 17.01 24.88
C GLY A 269 5.22 15.99 25.47
N LEU A 270 5.82 15.13 24.61
CA LEU A 270 6.75 14.09 25.00
C LEU A 270 8.21 14.52 24.82
N ASN A 271 9.15 13.67 25.22
CA ASN A 271 10.58 13.95 25.10
C ASN A 271 11.06 13.93 23.64
N VAL A 272 11.13 15.10 23.01
CA VAL A 272 11.53 15.30 21.61
C VAL A 272 12.92 14.74 21.29
N LYS A 273 13.90 14.94 22.22
CA LYS A 273 15.28 14.47 22.00
C LYS A 273 15.35 12.95 21.98
N LEU A 274 14.59 12.31 22.86
CA LEU A 274 14.55 10.85 22.97
C LEU A 274 13.84 10.21 21.77
N ALA A 275 12.71 10.79 21.33
CA ALA A 275 11.97 10.36 20.16
C ALA A 275 12.80 10.49 18.87
N LYS A 276 13.49 11.63 18.70
CA LYS A 276 14.38 11.88 17.58
C LYS A 276 15.51 10.85 17.49
N ARG A 277 16.11 10.53 18.66
CA ARG A 277 17.18 9.55 18.78
C ARG A 277 16.70 8.15 18.44
N ALA A 278 15.53 7.75 18.93
CA ALA A 278 14.91 6.48 18.62
C ALA A 278 14.59 6.36 17.09
N GLY A 279 14.05 7.43 16.50
CA GLY A 279 13.78 7.48 15.06
C GLY A 279 15.04 7.37 14.19
N LEU A 280 16.18 7.96 14.60
CA LEU A 280 17.45 7.78 13.87
C LEU A 280 17.94 6.34 13.94
N LEU A 281 17.79 5.68 15.09
CA LEU A 281 18.39 4.39 15.37
C LEU A 281 17.47 3.20 15.08
N HIS A 282 16.20 3.39 14.71
CA HIS A 282 15.23 2.29 14.58
C HIS A 282 15.68 1.18 13.63
N ASP A 283 16.38 1.54 12.56
CA ASP A 283 16.79 0.64 11.48
C ASP A 283 18.28 0.30 11.46
N ILE A 284 19.03 0.55 12.54
CA ILE A 284 20.47 0.25 12.59
C ILE A 284 20.78 -1.22 12.37
N GLY A 285 19.88 -2.13 12.72
CA GLY A 285 20.02 -3.56 12.51
C GLY A 285 19.94 -4.02 11.05
N LYS A 286 19.67 -3.11 10.10
CA LYS A 286 19.75 -3.38 8.65
C LYS A 286 21.18 -3.27 8.09
N VAL A 287 22.18 -2.96 8.91
CA VAL A 287 23.57 -2.68 8.52
C VAL A 287 24.60 -3.74 8.95
N PRO A 288 24.26 -5.02 9.21
CA PRO A 288 25.30 -6.00 9.52
C PRO A 288 26.20 -6.31 8.32
N ASP A 289 27.44 -6.68 8.62
CA ASP A 289 28.42 -7.13 7.61
C ASP A 289 28.15 -8.56 7.13
N GLU A 290 27.50 -9.34 7.99
CA GLU A 290 27.16 -10.74 7.79
C GLU A 290 25.67 -10.96 8.02
N GLU A 291 25.12 -12.01 7.44
CA GLU A 291 23.75 -12.41 7.64
C GLU A 291 23.50 -12.76 9.11
N SER A 292 22.45 -12.22 9.71
CA SER A 292 22.08 -12.48 11.10
C SER A 292 20.80 -13.29 11.15
N GLU A 293 20.73 -14.26 12.06
CA GLU A 293 19.50 -15.02 12.36
C GLU A 293 18.43 -14.16 13.03
N LEU A 294 18.83 -13.02 13.63
CA LEU A 294 17.92 -12.08 14.28
C LEU A 294 17.33 -11.12 13.22
N SER A 295 16.07 -10.77 13.40
CA SER A 295 15.47 -9.68 12.65
C SER A 295 16.22 -8.36 12.88
N HIS A 296 16.11 -7.42 11.96
CA HIS A 296 16.80 -6.12 12.08
C HIS A 296 16.34 -5.33 13.32
N ALA A 297 15.07 -5.43 13.73
CA ALA A 297 14.56 -4.77 14.93
C ALA A 297 15.21 -5.31 16.20
N LEU A 298 15.26 -6.62 16.36
CA LEU A 298 15.89 -7.27 17.51
C LEU A 298 17.41 -7.11 17.51
N LEU A 299 18.06 -7.19 16.34
CA LEU A 299 19.49 -6.97 16.21
C LEU A 299 19.87 -5.53 16.56
N GLY A 300 19.11 -4.57 16.05
CA GLY A 300 19.28 -3.14 16.35
C GLY A 300 19.10 -2.85 17.85
N ALA A 301 18.07 -3.42 18.48
CA ALA A 301 17.83 -3.28 19.90
C ALA A 301 19.02 -3.84 20.73
N LYS A 302 19.51 -5.03 20.36
CA LYS A 302 20.68 -5.67 21.00
C LYS A 302 21.94 -4.80 20.88
N TRP A 303 22.18 -4.18 19.73
CA TRP A 303 23.32 -3.26 19.58
C TRP A 303 23.14 -1.99 20.39
N ALA A 304 21.94 -1.40 20.37
CA ALA A 304 21.64 -0.20 21.16
C ALA A 304 21.82 -0.47 22.66
N GLU A 305 21.34 -1.60 23.17
CA GLU A 305 21.54 -2.02 24.57
C GLU A 305 23.04 -2.23 24.89
N LYS A 306 23.77 -2.96 24.03
CA LYS A 306 25.22 -3.20 24.18
C LYS A 306 26.02 -1.91 24.28
N TYR A 307 25.63 -0.88 23.56
CA TYR A 307 26.33 0.40 23.53
C TYR A 307 25.73 1.47 24.46
N GLY A 308 24.90 1.03 25.40
CA GLY A 308 24.43 1.84 26.54
C GLY A 308 23.37 2.86 26.19
N GLU A 309 22.51 2.59 25.21
CA GLU A 309 21.38 3.44 24.89
C GLU A 309 20.30 3.43 25.97
N ASN A 310 19.49 4.49 25.99
CA ASN A 310 18.36 4.59 26.91
C ASN A 310 17.36 3.42 26.67
N PRO A 311 16.85 2.76 27.72
CA PRO A 311 15.91 1.65 27.60
C PRO A 311 14.67 1.95 26.73
N ALA A 312 14.17 3.21 26.75
CA ALA A 312 13.06 3.61 25.89
C ALA A 312 13.45 3.63 24.41
N VAL A 313 14.70 3.99 24.08
CA VAL A 313 15.22 3.94 22.70
C VAL A 313 15.40 2.49 22.27
N VAL A 314 15.98 1.64 23.13
CA VAL A 314 16.15 0.19 22.88
C VAL A 314 14.79 -0.48 22.61
N ASN A 315 13.79 -0.20 23.46
CA ASN A 315 12.45 -0.74 23.26
C ASN A 315 11.81 -0.22 21.95
N ALA A 316 11.95 1.07 21.62
CA ALA A 316 11.41 1.61 20.39
C ALA A 316 12.05 0.98 19.13
N ILE A 317 13.36 0.66 19.17
CA ILE A 317 14.06 -0.05 18.10
C ILE A 317 13.54 -1.48 17.97
N GLY A 318 13.37 -2.22 19.07
CA GLY A 318 12.93 -3.62 19.02
C GLY A 318 11.44 -3.79 18.72
N ALA A 319 10.62 -2.80 19.07
CA ALA A 319 9.16 -2.90 19.00
C ALA A 319 8.52 -2.27 17.73
N HIS A 320 9.27 -1.57 16.88
CA HIS A 320 8.69 -0.83 15.74
C HIS A 320 8.04 -1.71 14.66
N HIS A 321 8.27 -3.02 14.69
CA HIS A 321 7.62 -4.04 13.85
C HIS A 321 6.88 -5.11 14.67
N ASP A 322 6.47 -4.78 15.89
CA ASP A 322 5.72 -5.67 16.79
C ASP A 322 6.48 -6.95 17.21
N GLU A 323 7.82 -6.96 17.08
CA GLU A 323 8.67 -8.09 17.45
C GLU A 323 9.04 -8.08 18.95
N MET A 324 8.78 -6.98 19.63
CA MET A 324 8.95 -6.78 21.07
C MET A 324 7.74 -6.03 21.62
N GLU A 325 7.33 -6.29 22.84
CA GLU A 325 6.25 -5.57 23.51
C GLU A 325 6.59 -4.08 23.67
N MET A 326 5.67 -3.19 23.31
CA MET A 326 5.83 -1.74 23.45
C MET A 326 5.65 -1.31 24.90
N GLN A 327 6.73 -0.98 25.58
CA GLN A 327 6.72 -0.55 26.98
C GLN A 327 6.71 0.97 27.16
N TYR A 328 7.07 1.73 26.13
CA TYR A 328 7.20 3.18 26.16
C TYR A 328 6.38 3.84 25.07
N VAL A 329 5.81 5.00 25.35
CA VAL A 329 4.98 5.78 24.41
C VAL A 329 5.76 6.20 23.15
N ILE A 330 7.09 6.18 23.18
CA ILE A 330 7.94 6.48 22.04
C ILE A 330 7.88 5.37 20.98
N SER A 331 7.67 4.12 21.38
CA SER A 331 7.66 2.99 20.45
C SER A 331 6.57 3.09 19.38
N PRO A 332 5.28 3.35 19.69
CA PRO A 332 4.25 3.56 18.66
C PRO A 332 4.48 4.84 17.81
N ILE A 333 5.19 5.84 18.34
CA ILE A 333 5.58 7.02 17.56
C ILE A 333 6.57 6.64 16.47
N VAL A 334 7.61 5.86 16.81
CA VAL A 334 8.61 5.40 15.84
C VAL A 334 7.95 4.53 14.77
N GLN A 335 7.11 3.57 15.15
CA GLN A 335 6.37 2.72 14.22
C GLN A 335 5.51 3.55 13.24
N SER A 336 4.76 4.52 13.77
CA SER A 336 3.92 5.39 12.92
C SER A 336 4.75 6.26 11.97
N CYS A 337 5.86 6.82 12.45
CA CYS A 337 6.73 7.68 11.63
C CYS A 337 7.49 6.90 10.56
N ASP A 338 7.91 5.65 10.85
CA ASP A 338 8.48 4.74 9.87
C ASP A 338 7.48 4.42 8.77
N ALA A 339 6.25 4.05 9.15
CA ALA A 339 5.17 3.80 8.19
C ALA A 339 4.88 5.02 7.30
N ILE A 340 4.84 6.24 7.86
CA ILE A 340 4.62 7.49 7.11
C ILE A 340 5.77 7.72 6.12
N SER A 341 7.02 7.59 6.54
CA SER A 341 8.19 7.79 5.68
C SER A 341 8.25 6.76 4.55
N GLY A 342 7.89 5.50 4.83
CA GLY A 342 7.85 4.41 3.86
C GLY A 342 6.68 4.47 2.86
N ALA A 343 5.56 5.10 3.25
CA ALA A 343 4.32 5.15 2.46
C ALA A 343 4.21 6.38 1.56
N ARG A 344 5.06 7.40 1.71
CA ARG A 344 4.96 8.62 0.90
C ARG A 344 5.23 8.36 -0.59
N PRO A 345 4.54 9.06 -1.51
CA PRO A 345 4.77 8.92 -2.95
C PRO A 345 6.24 9.15 -3.33
N GLY A 346 6.83 8.21 -4.07
CA GLY A 346 8.21 8.27 -4.52
C GLY A 346 9.27 7.87 -3.48
N ALA A 347 8.89 7.45 -2.28
CA ALA A 347 9.81 6.90 -1.29
C ALA A 347 10.38 5.55 -1.75
N ARG A 348 9.56 4.74 -2.42
CA ARG A 348 9.94 3.44 -3.00
C ARG A 348 9.98 3.53 -4.52
N ARG A 349 10.99 2.94 -5.16
CA ARG A 349 11.12 2.92 -6.65
C ARG A 349 9.94 2.22 -7.35
N GLU A 350 9.24 1.33 -6.68
CA GLU A 350 8.09 0.59 -7.23
C GLU A 350 6.88 1.46 -7.56
N ASP A 351 6.72 2.62 -6.91
CA ASP A 351 5.58 3.52 -7.15
C ASP A 351 5.65 4.27 -8.49
N ARG A 352 6.76 4.21 -9.22
CA ARG A 352 6.88 4.84 -10.55
C ARG A 352 6.20 4.05 -11.68
N LYS A 353 5.87 2.76 -11.48
CA LYS A 353 5.23 1.91 -12.50
C LYS A 353 3.70 1.79 -12.35
N SER A 354 3.11 2.29 -11.27
CA SER A 354 1.67 2.20 -11.03
C SER A 354 0.88 3.47 -11.35
N VAL A 355 1.49 4.46 -12.00
CA VAL A 355 0.84 5.71 -12.45
C VAL A 355 1.02 5.84 -13.97
N VAL A 356 0.55 4.83 -14.71
CA VAL A 356 0.20 4.94 -16.14
C VAL A 356 -1.03 4.11 -16.40
#